data_4af22827d16abf5ddc938d961bb52311
#
_entry.id   4af22827d16abf5ddc938d961bb52311
#
_cell.length_a   1.000
_cell.length_b   1.000
_cell.length_c   1.000
_cell.angle_alpha   90.00
_cell.angle_beta   90.00
_cell.angle_gamma   90.00
#
_symmetry.space_group_name_H-M   'P 1'
#
loop_
_entity.id
_entity.type
_entity.pdbx_description
1 polymer ?
#
loop_
_entity_poly.entity_id
_entity_poly.type
_entity_poly.pdbx_seq_one_letter_code
_entity_poly.pdbx_strand_id
1 'polypeptide(L)'
;MAELPEIMILTSQMDEQLQAKEFQEGELRQEKSLNLPVDEFLEKIRGKKVVKVYNKGKWIFIQLSDEYHLLLNLGMGADILYHETDQELPDEYQCLFQFTDGSSFSCKFWWIGRAELLPDVELPQHKATKDIAISPLGEEFTPEYFRQLCSARSQIKNLILNQKKIGGIGNVYIHDILFRAKIHPQKVANTLESCKLDNLHRIIQENLENALERGGLFYERDFYGQKNGFTREDFLVAYKEGEPCPECGNTIEKIKTGSTSSYICPQCQKL
;
A
#
# COMPACT_ATOMS: atom_id res chain seq x y z
N MET A 1 -5.57 -6.74 -0.47
CA MET A 1 -4.37 -6.08 -1.06
C MET A 1 -4.04 -4.91 -0.17
N ALA A 2 -2.87 -4.91 0.41
CA ALA A 2 -2.39 -3.80 1.22
C ALA A 2 -2.31 -2.50 0.40
N GLU A 3 -2.78 -1.42 0.98
CA GLU A 3 -2.73 -0.06 0.43
C GLU A 3 -1.89 0.82 1.35
N LEU A 4 -1.94 2.12 1.18
CA LEU A 4 -1.06 3.04 1.92
C LEU A 4 -1.13 2.87 3.45
N PRO A 5 -2.30 2.76 4.11
CA PRO A 5 -2.35 2.62 5.56
C PRO A 5 -1.62 1.36 6.07
N GLU A 6 -1.87 0.20 5.46
CA GLU A 6 -1.22 -1.06 5.84
C GLU A 6 0.29 -1.02 5.62
N ILE A 7 0.72 -0.43 4.50
CA ILE A 7 2.16 -0.27 4.20
C ILE A 7 2.82 0.68 5.20
N MET A 8 2.16 1.76 5.61
CA MET A 8 2.70 2.69 6.60
C MET A 8 2.80 2.04 7.98
N ILE A 9 1.84 1.22 8.38
CA ILE A 9 1.90 0.46 9.63
C ILE A 9 3.10 -0.49 9.60
N LEU A 10 3.21 -1.30 8.55
CA LEU A 10 4.34 -2.22 8.38
C LEU A 10 5.68 -1.48 8.42
N THR A 11 5.83 -0.40 7.67
CA THR A 11 7.10 0.33 7.62
C THR A 11 7.46 1.00 8.93
N SER A 12 6.48 1.50 9.69
CA SER A 12 6.71 2.06 11.02
C SER A 12 7.20 1.01 12.00
N GLN A 13 6.54 -0.15 12.06
CA GLN A 13 6.92 -1.26 12.91
C GLN A 13 8.27 -1.87 12.50
N MET A 14 8.51 -2.00 11.20
CA MET A 14 9.79 -2.48 10.67
C MET A 14 10.93 -1.50 10.97
N ASP A 15 10.70 -0.18 10.86
CA ASP A 15 11.73 0.82 11.19
C ASP A 15 12.10 0.76 12.67
N GLU A 16 11.12 0.69 13.55
CA GLU A 16 11.34 0.56 14.99
C GLU A 16 12.10 -0.73 15.35
N GLN A 17 11.71 -1.86 14.73
CA GLN A 17 12.20 -3.17 15.11
C GLN A 17 13.52 -3.57 14.45
N LEU A 18 13.76 -3.09 13.22
CA LEU A 18 14.91 -3.53 12.42
C LEU A 18 16.10 -2.57 12.43
N GLN A 19 15.95 -1.34 12.92
CA GLN A 19 17.03 -0.36 12.91
C GLN A 19 18.30 -0.90 13.58
N ALA A 20 19.45 -0.70 12.92
CA ALA A 20 20.77 -1.17 13.28
C ALA A 20 21.00 -2.70 13.27
N LYS A 21 19.97 -3.52 12.97
CA LYS A 21 20.15 -4.98 12.80
C LYS A 21 20.99 -5.27 11.57
N GLU A 22 21.89 -6.24 11.71
CA GLU A 22 22.83 -6.66 10.65
C GLU A 22 22.39 -8.00 10.05
N PHE A 23 22.26 -8.06 8.73
CA PHE A 23 21.91 -9.29 8.01
C PHE A 23 23.03 -10.33 8.12
N GLN A 24 22.70 -11.52 8.59
CA GLN A 24 23.63 -12.65 8.73
C GLN A 24 23.43 -13.65 7.60
N GLU A 25 22.22 -14.16 7.46
CA GLU A 25 21.85 -15.20 6.51
C GLU A 25 20.44 -14.96 5.96
N GLY A 26 20.01 -15.81 5.04
CA GLY A 26 18.65 -15.79 4.53
C GLY A 26 18.33 -17.07 3.77
N GLU A 27 17.05 -17.33 3.61
CA GLU A 27 16.53 -18.39 2.77
C GLU A 27 15.55 -17.81 1.75
N LEU A 28 15.85 -17.93 0.47
CA LEU A 28 15.07 -17.38 -0.63
C LEU A 28 14.56 -18.52 -1.51
N ARG A 29 13.32 -18.94 -1.27
CA ARG A 29 12.70 -20.14 -1.89
C ARG A 29 12.09 -19.89 -3.26
N GLN A 30 11.94 -18.59 -3.67
CA GLN A 30 11.26 -18.25 -4.91
C GLN A 30 12.02 -17.17 -5.72
N GLU A 31 12.86 -17.60 -6.64
CA GLU A 31 13.64 -16.70 -7.51
C GLU A 31 12.78 -15.69 -8.31
N LYS A 32 11.56 -16.09 -8.69
CA LYS A 32 10.64 -15.20 -9.45
C LYS A 32 10.29 -13.88 -8.74
N SER A 33 10.44 -13.85 -7.41
CA SER A 33 10.21 -12.68 -6.59
C SER A 33 11.43 -11.77 -6.48
N LEU A 34 12.59 -12.23 -6.96
CA LEU A 34 13.88 -11.55 -6.81
C LEU A 34 14.28 -10.84 -8.11
N ASN A 35 15.19 -9.88 -8.00
CA ASN A 35 15.85 -9.22 -9.13
C ASN A 35 17.26 -9.76 -9.41
N LEU A 36 17.80 -10.58 -8.52
CA LEU A 36 19.13 -11.21 -8.63
C LEU A 36 19.00 -12.73 -8.40
N PRO A 37 19.96 -13.54 -8.88
CA PRO A 37 20.10 -14.95 -8.46
C PRO A 37 20.24 -15.05 -6.94
N VAL A 38 19.73 -16.14 -6.35
CA VAL A 38 19.69 -16.33 -4.89
C VAL A 38 21.06 -16.14 -4.25
N ASP A 39 22.08 -16.82 -4.75
CA ASP A 39 23.43 -16.75 -4.17
C ASP A 39 24.01 -15.33 -4.21
N GLU A 40 23.85 -14.64 -5.32
CA GLU A 40 24.31 -13.24 -5.48
C GLU A 40 23.54 -12.28 -4.55
N PHE A 41 22.21 -12.49 -4.39
CA PHE A 41 21.40 -11.69 -3.50
C PHE A 41 21.88 -11.84 -2.05
N LEU A 42 22.06 -13.10 -1.58
CA LEU A 42 22.49 -13.40 -0.22
C LEU A 42 23.93 -12.93 0.06
N GLU A 43 24.84 -13.06 -0.91
CA GLU A 43 26.19 -12.53 -0.79
C GLU A 43 26.19 -11.01 -0.60
N LYS A 44 25.40 -10.30 -1.42
CA LYS A 44 25.34 -8.83 -1.39
C LYS A 44 24.66 -8.27 -0.14
N ILE A 45 23.66 -8.95 0.43
CA ILE A 45 22.93 -8.44 1.61
C ILE A 45 23.66 -8.75 2.93
N ARG A 46 24.46 -9.83 2.97
CA ARG A 46 25.16 -10.26 4.18
C ARG A 46 26.06 -9.15 4.73
N GLY A 47 26.01 -8.96 6.06
CA GLY A 47 26.79 -7.96 6.80
C GLY A 47 26.26 -6.54 6.67
N LYS A 48 25.26 -6.29 5.83
CA LYS A 48 24.65 -4.95 5.75
C LYS A 48 23.72 -4.69 6.93
N LYS A 49 23.73 -3.44 7.41
CA LYS A 49 22.89 -3.00 8.52
C LYS A 49 21.69 -2.22 8.00
N VAL A 50 20.55 -2.43 8.64
CA VAL A 50 19.36 -1.62 8.41
C VAL A 50 19.61 -0.21 8.97
N VAL A 51 19.48 0.80 8.11
CA VAL A 51 19.63 2.21 8.47
C VAL A 51 18.27 2.83 8.76
N LYS A 52 17.29 2.57 7.88
CA LYS A 52 15.94 3.11 7.97
C LYS A 52 14.97 2.27 7.15
N VAL A 53 13.71 2.20 7.60
CA VAL A 53 12.62 1.65 6.80
C VAL A 53 11.59 2.74 6.52
N TYR A 54 11.14 2.84 5.27
CA TYR A 54 10.13 3.81 4.84
C TYR A 54 9.36 3.28 3.64
N ASN A 55 8.31 3.98 3.24
CA ASN A 55 7.55 3.60 2.05
C ASN A 55 7.53 4.70 0.98
N LYS A 56 7.35 4.26 -0.26
CA LYS A 56 6.93 5.11 -1.39
C LYS A 56 5.75 4.45 -2.07
N GLY A 57 4.57 5.04 -1.93
CA GLY A 57 3.32 4.39 -2.33
C GLY A 57 3.13 3.04 -1.65
N LYS A 58 3.01 1.97 -2.44
CA LYS A 58 2.83 0.59 -1.95
C LYS A 58 4.12 -0.24 -1.92
N TRP A 59 5.27 0.40 -1.94
CA TRP A 59 6.57 -0.23 -1.82
C TRP A 59 7.21 0.11 -0.48
N ILE A 60 7.77 -0.90 0.17
CA ILE A 60 8.60 -0.78 1.37
C ILE A 60 10.05 -0.65 0.93
N PHE A 61 10.74 0.31 1.48
CA PHE A 61 12.16 0.56 1.26
C PHE A 61 12.90 0.34 2.56
N ILE A 62 13.80 -0.63 2.59
CA ILE A 62 14.71 -0.89 3.70
C ILE A 62 16.08 -0.38 3.25
N GLN A 63 16.44 0.82 3.71
CA GLN A 63 17.75 1.41 3.46
C GLN A 63 18.80 0.64 4.26
N LEU A 64 19.84 0.23 3.59
CA LEU A 64 20.95 -0.54 4.17
C LEU A 64 22.23 0.28 4.20
N SER A 65 23.20 -0.17 5.00
CA SER A 65 24.58 0.33 4.92
C SER A 65 25.17 0.08 3.52
N ASP A 66 26.30 0.70 3.23
CA ASP A 66 27.06 0.54 1.99
C ASP A 66 26.27 0.88 0.72
N GLU A 67 25.36 1.88 0.83
CA GLU A 67 24.62 2.44 -0.30
C GLU A 67 23.73 1.41 -1.04
N TYR A 68 22.99 0.59 -0.28
CA TYR A 68 22.02 -0.38 -0.81
C TYR A 68 20.62 -0.16 -0.24
N HIS A 69 19.62 -0.64 -0.99
CA HIS A 69 18.24 -0.79 -0.51
C HIS A 69 17.71 -2.19 -0.81
N LEU A 70 17.01 -2.76 0.17
CA LEU A 70 16.10 -3.88 -0.05
C LEU A 70 14.69 -3.31 -0.23
N LEU A 71 14.10 -3.57 -1.39
CA LEU A 71 12.75 -3.14 -1.75
C LEU A 71 11.79 -4.32 -1.62
N LEU A 72 10.66 -4.12 -0.93
CA LEU A 72 9.60 -5.12 -0.86
C LEU A 72 8.31 -4.56 -1.47
N ASN A 73 7.62 -5.39 -2.25
CA ASN A 73 6.27 -5.12 -2.73
C ASN A 73 5.36 -6.31 -2.45
N LEU A 74 4.24 -6.06 -1.79
CA LEU A 74 3.34 -7.11 -1.34
C LEU A 74 2.46 -7.70 -2.46
N GLY A 75 2.51 -7.15 -3.67
CA GLY A 75 1.69 -7.61 -4.78
C GLY A 75 0.20 -7.54 -4.46
N MET A 76 -0.48 -8.69 -4.51
CA MET A 76 -1.91 -8.80 -4.17
C MET A 76 -2.18 -9.05 -2.68
N GLY A 77 -1.13 -9.20 -1.88
CA GLY A 77 -1.13 -9.44 -0.44
C GLY A 77 0.09 -10.24 -0.04
N ALA A 78 0.55 -10.03 1.19
CA ALA A 78 1.64 -10.79 1.78
C ALA A 78 1.54 -10.73 3.29
N ASP A 79 2.04 -11.76 3.95
CA ASP A 79 2.41 -11.69 5.36
C ASP A 79 3.90 -11.37 5.44
N ILE A 80 4.27 -10.24 6.02
CA ILE A 80 5.64 -9.90 6.41
C ILE A 80 5.67 -9.94 7.92
N LEU A 81 6.36 -10.94 8.49
CA LEU A 81 6.28 -11.24 9.91
C LEU A 81 7.65 -11.22 10.56
N TYR A 82 7.76 -10.53 11.69
CA TYR A 82 8.93 -10.56 12.56
C TYR A 82 8.93 -11.81 13.44
N HIS A 83 10.11 -12.34 13.70
CA HIS A 83 10.33 -13.48 14.56
C HIS A 83 11.45 -13.18 15.56
N GLU A 84 11.13 -13.32 16.83
CA GLU A 84 12.12 -13.26 17.91
C GLU A 84 13.10 -14.43 17.80
N THR A 85 14.23 -14.31 18.50
CA THR A 85 15.18 -15.40 18.63
C THR A 85 14.49 -16.65 19.21
N ASP A 86 14.74 -17.81 18.62
CA ASP A 86 14.14 -19.12 18.98
C ASP A 86 12.62 -19.22 18.77
N GLN A 87 11.98 -18.27 18.13
CA GLN A 87 10.58 -18.37 17.76
C GLN A 87 10.41 -19.36 16.59
N GLU A 88 9.36 -20.20 16.66
CA GLU A 88 9.00 -21.10 15.58
C GLU A 88 8.64 -20.32 14.31
N LEU A 89 9.31 -20.66 13.21
CA LEU A 89 9.08 -20.04 11.91
C LEU A 89 7.80 -20.58 11.26
N PRO A 90 7.11 -19.79 10.44
CA PRO A 90 5.96 -20.28 9.70
C PRO A 90 6.38 -21.38 8.69
N ASP A 91 5.50 -22.36 8.45
CA ASP A 91 5.75 -23.46 7.52
C ASP A 91 6.03 -22.98 6.09
N GLU A 92 5.40 -21.87 5.69
CA GLU A 92 5.45 -21.34 4.33
C GLU A 92 5.91 -19.89 4.29
N TYR A 93 6.98 -19.65 3.56
CA TYR A 93 7.48 -18.33 3.17
C TYR A 93 8.27 -18.42 1.86
N GLN A 94 8.39 -17.31 1.14
CA GLN A 94 9.25 -17.20 -0.02
C GLN A 94 10.61 -16.61 0.31
N CYS A 95 10.65 -15.72 1.30
CA CYS A 95 11.90 -15.12 1.77
C CYS A 95 11.95 -15.16 3.30
N LEU A 96 13.11 -15.53 3.83
CA LEU A 96 13.47 -15.40 5.24
C LEU A 96 14.78 -14.63 5.33
N PHE A 97 14.84 -13.61 6.16
CA PHE A 97 16.00 -12.78 6.41
C PHE A 97 16.35 -12.87 7.89
N GLN A 98 17.55 -13.35 8.19
CA GLN A 98 18.04 -13.57 9.55
C GLN A 98 19.10 -12.55 9.92
N PHE A 99 19.07 -12.08 11.15
CA PHE A 99 20.01 -11.09 11.70
C PHE A 99 21.03 -11.72 12.65
N THR A 100 22.13 -11.02 12.87
CA THR A 100 23.23 -11.47 13.76
C THR A 100 22.82 -11.63 15.22
N ASP A 101 21.71 -11.01 15.65
CA ASP A 101 21.16 -11.15 17.00
C ASP A 101 20.22 -12.38 17.15
N GLY A 102 20.06 -13.18 16.10
CA GLY A 102 19.20 -14.36 16.06
C GLY A 102 17.74 -14.09 15.71
N SER A 103 17.32 -12.85 15.67
CA SER A 103 15.97 -12.50 15.16
C SER A 103 15.88 -12.59 13.64
N SER A 104 14.67 -12.59 13.10
CA SER A 104 14.46 -12.69 11.66
C SER A 104 13.15 -12.03 11.23
N PHE A 105 12.95 -11.86 9.92
CA PHE A 105 11.63 -11.65 9.36
C PHE A 105 11.42 -12.50 8.12
N SER A 106 10.18 -12.95 7.94
CA SER A 106 9.75 -13.73 6.78
C SER A 106 8.80 -12.95 5.90
N CYS A 107 8.80 -13.27 4.58
CA CYS A 107 7.83 -12.77 3.62
C CYS A 107 7.10 -13.94 2.96
N LYS A 108 5.79 -14.00 3.10
CA LYS A 108 4.91 -14.91 2.37
C LYS A 108 4.05 -14.10 1.41
N PHE A 109 4.42 -14.06 0.13
CA PHE A 109 3.66 -13.39 -0.92
C PHE A 109 2.51 -14.28 -1.41
N TRP A 110 1.32 -13.71 -1.52
CA TRP A 110 0.17 -14.45 -2.05
C TRP A 110 0.19 -14.49 -3.58
N TRP A 111 0.56 -13.37 -4.21
CA TRP A 111 0.65 -13.26 -5.66
C TRP A 111 1.51 -12.06 -6.07
N ILE A 112 2.41 -12.26 -7.05
CA ILE A 112 3.27 -11.22 -7.66
C ILE A 112 4.05 -10.31 -6.71
N GLY A 113 4.35 -10.78 -5.50
CA GLY A 113 5.22 -10.05 -4.58
C GLY A 113 6.67 -10.00 -5.06
N ARG A 114 7.41 -9.03 -4.55
CA ARG A 114 8.80 -8.77 -4.92
C ARG A 114 9.68 -8.51 -3.70
N ALA A 115 10.91 -9.03 -3.75
CA ALA A 115 12.01 -8.65 -2.90
C ALA A 115 13.20 -8.35 -3.81
N GLU A 116 13.61 -7.09 -3.89
CA GLU A 116 14.62 -6.63 -4.85
C GLU A 116 15.74 -5.89 -4.12
N LEU A 117 16.99 -6.28 -4.34
CA LEU A 117 18.16 -5.67 -3.72
C LEU A 117 18.89 -4.82 -4.76
N LEU A 118 19.02 -3.52 -4.50
CA LEU A 118 19.53 -2.53 -5.44
C LEU A 118 20.56 -1.62 -4.77
N PRO A 119 21.65 -1.25 -5.48
CA PRO A 119 22.48 -0.14 -5.04
C PRO A 119 21.74 1.19 -5.20
N ASP A 120 22.02 2.16 -4.34
CA ASP A 120 21.31 3.46 -4.28
C ASP A 120 21.36 4.20 -5.60
N VAL A 121 22.44 4.05 -6.35
CA VAL A 121 22.59 4.68 -7.68
C VAL A 121 21.56 4.20 -8.71
N GLU A 122 20.97 3.03 -8.52
CA GLU A 122 19.94 2.46 -9.41
C GLU A 122 18.53 2.87 -9.03
N LEU A 123 18.28 3.30 -7.78
CA LEU A 123 16.94 3.67 -7.30
C LEU A 123 16.24 4.74 -8.17
N PRO A 124 16.92 5.81 -8.63
CA PRO A 124 16.28 6.84 -9.46
C PRO A 124 15.80 6.32 -10.81
N GLN A 125 16.31 5.16 -11.25
CA GLN A 125 15.96 4.53 -12.53
C GLN A 125 15.13 3.25 -12.33
N HIS A 126 14.85 2.86 -11.09
CA HIS A 126 14.10 1.64 -10.81
C HIS A 126 12.68 1.70 -11.41
N LYS A 127 12.40 0.79 -12.35
CA LYS A 127 11.22 0.85 -13.23
C LYS A 127 9.89 0.91 -12.49
N ALA A 128 9.79 0.23 -11.35
CA ALA A 128 8.54 0.11 -10.60
C ALA A 128 8.30 1.28 -9.63
N THR A 129 9.36 1.98 -9.18
CA THR A 129 9.24 2.98 -8.10
C THR A 129 9.60 4.39 -8.51
N LYS A 130 10.35 4.60 -9.59
CA LYS A 130 10.81 5.94 -9.99
C LYS A 130 9.68 6.94 -10.23
N ASP A 131 8.58 6.48 -10.80
CA ASP A 131 7.45 7.32 -11.18
C ASP A 131 6.31 7.34 -10.12
N ILE A 132 6.50 6.71 -8.96
CA ILE A 132 5.49 6.77 -7.90
C ILE A 132 5.41 8.20 -7.40
N ALA A 133 4.20 8.77 -7.44
CA ALA A 133 3.93 10.13 -7.00
C ALA A 133 3.91 10.26 -5.47
N ILE A 134 3.73 11.49 -5.00
CA ILE A 134 3.65 11.83 -3.58
C ILE A 134 2.53 11.06 -2.87
N SER A 135 2.72 10.88 -1.56
CA SER A 135 1.71 10.29 -0.68
C SER A 135 0.53 11.25 -0.47
N PRO A 136 -0.72 10.77 -0.48
CA PRO A 136 -1.88 11.58 -0.13
C PRO A 136 -1.92 12.01 1.35
N LEU A 137 -1.06 11.44 2.20
CA LEU A 137 -0.87 11.84 3.60
C LEU A 137 0.40 12.69 3.80
N GLY A 138 1.10 13.05 2.73
CA GLY A 138 2.28 13.93 2.79
C GLY A 138 1.90 15.41 2.67
N GLU A 139 2.74 16.28 3.20
CA GLU A 139 2.56 17.74 3.17
C GLU A 139 2.46 18.32 1.74
N GLU A 140 3.08 17.66 0.78
CA GLU A 140 3.07 18.05 -0.63
C GLU A 140 1.72 17.81 -1.33
N PHE A 141 0.86 16.96 -0.75
CA PHE A 141 -0.48 16.69 -1.29
C PHE A 141 -1.46 17.79 -0.90
N THR A 142 -1.26 18.98 -1.49
CA THR A 142 -2.10 20.16 -1.24
C THR A 142 -3.38 20.14 -2.09
N PRO A 143 -4.43 20.93 -1.69
CA PRO A 143 -5.62 21.10 -2.53
C PRO A 143 -5.28 21.64 -3.93
N GLU A 144 -4.28 22.49 -4.06
CA GLU A 144 -3.78 23.06 -5.33
C GLU A 144 -3.19 21.98 -6.21
N TYR A 145 -2.32 21.12 -5.65
CA TYR A 145 -1.76 19.97 -6.34
C TYR A 145 -2.86 19.03 -6.84
N PHE A 146 -3.84 18.72 -5.98
CA PHE A 146 -4.95 17.82 -6.35
C PHE A 146 -5.84 18.43 -7.45
N ARG A 147 -6.17 19.73 -7.37
CA ARG A 147 -6.91 20.43 -8.44
C ARG A 147 -6.16 20.41 -9.76
N GLN A 148 -4.85 20.61 -9.73
CA GLN A 148 -4.00 20.52 -10.93
C GLN A 148 -4.05 19.12 -11.55
N LEU A 149 -3.96 18.06 -10.77
CA LEU A 149 -4.12 16.68 -11.26
C LEU A 149 -5.49 16.46 -11.92
N CYS A 150 -6.54 17.01 -11.32
CA CYS A 150 -7.93 16.88 -11.79
C CYS A 150 -8.25 17.73 -13.02
N SER A 151 -7.35 18.58 -13.49
CA SER A 151 -7.52 19.30 -14.76
C SER A 151 -7.48 18.39 -15.99
N ALA A 152 -6.96 17.17 -15.83
CA ALA A 152 -6.91 16.16 -16.88
C ALA A 152 -8.29 15.58 -17.21
N ARG A 153 -8.56 15.30 -18.51
CA ARG A 153 -9.76 14.58 -18.95
C ARG A 153 -9.64 13.10 -18.66
N SER A 154 -9.90 12.70 -17.42
CA SER A 154 -9.84 11.34 -16.93
C SER A 154 -11.00 11.06 -15.99
N GLN A 155 -11.48 9.82 -15.91
CA GLN A 155 -12.41 9.43 -14.86
C GLN A 155 -11.74 9.61 -13.50
N ILE A 156 -12.47 10.18 -12.53
CA ILE A 156 -11.92 10.55 -11.22
C ILE A 156 -11.32 9.34 -10.47
N LYS A 157 -11.99 8.18 -10.51
CA LYS A 157 -11.46 6.96 -9.91
C LYS A 157 -10.13 6.55 -10.53
N ASN A 158 -10.04 6.51 -11.86
CA ASN A 158 -8.82 6.11 -12.57
C ASN A 158 -7.67 7.09 -12.31
N LEU A 159 -7.99 8.38 -12.15
CA LEU A 159 -6.99 9.39 -11.80
C LEU A 159 -6.42 9.14 -10.41
N ILE A 160 -7.28 8.89 -9.41
CA ILE A 160 -6.86 8.67 -8.01
C ILE A 160 -6.08 7.36 -7.85
N LEU A 161 -6.46 6.30 -8.57
CA LEU A 161 -5.77 5.01 -8.53
C LEU A 161 -4.43 4.98 -9.29
N ASN A 162 -4.12 6.02 -10.06
CA ASN A 162 -2.88 6.07 -10.82
C ASN A 162 -1.70 6.42 -9.91
N GLN A 163 -0.86 5.43 -9.62
CA GLN A 163 0.30 5.57 -8.73
C GLN A 163 1.32 6.63 -9.20
N LYS A 164 1.30 7.02 -10.48
CA LYS A 164 2.11 8.13 -11.00
C LYS A 164 1.51 9.53 -10.73
N LYS A 165 0.32 9.58 -10.16
CA LYS A 165 -0.39 10.82 -9.80
C LYS A 165 -0.60 10.95 -8.30
N ILE A 166 -0.96 9.84 -7.65
CA ILE A 166 -1.16 9.74 -6.19
C ILE A 166 -0.64 8.37 -5.76
N GLY A 167 0.40 8.35 -4.91
CA GLY A 167 1.03 7.13 -4.46
C GLY A 167 0.25 6.46 -3.32
N GLY A 168 -0.05 5.16 -3.43
CA GLY A 168 -0.51 4.34 -2.32
C GLY A 168 -2.01 4.02 -2.29
N ILE A 169 -2.90 4.82 -2.91
CA ILE A 169 -4.33 4.52 -2.94
C ILE A 169 -4.61 3.33 -3.89
N GLY A 170 -5.51 2.46 -3.47
CA GLY A 170 -5.91 1.30 -4.25
C GLY A 170 -7.43 1.12 -4.31
N ASN A 171 -7.86 -0.08 -4.70
CA ASN A 171 -9.27 -0.34 -5.01
C ASN A 171 -10.12 -0.71 -3.79
N VAL A 172 -9.59 -0.62 -2.58
CA VAL A 172 -10.37 -0.87 -1.34
C VAL A 172 -10.95 0.44 -0.83
N TYR A 173 -10.12 1.37 -0.42
CA TYR A 173 -10.57 2.63 0.20
C TYR A 173 -11.27 3.59 -0.76
N ILE A 174 -10.97 3.53 -2.05
CA ILE A 174 -11.53 4.45 -3.06
C ILE A 174 -13.06 4.44 -3.14
N HIS A 175 -13.71 3.32 -2.82
CA HIS A 175 -15.17 3.22 -2.88
C HIS A 175 -15.84 4.14 -1.86
N ASP A 176 -15.42 4.03 -0.61
CA ASP A 176 -15.98 4.84 0.48
C ASP A 176 -15.56 6.31 0.38
N ILE A 177 -14.34 6.58 -0.10
CA ILE A 177 -13.88 7.94 -0.42
C ILE A 177 -14.83 8.62 -1.42
N LEU A 178 -15.11 7.98 -2.55
CA LEU A 178 -15.99 8.53 -3.56
C LEU A 178 -17.45 8.60 -3.13
N PHE A 179 -17.91 7.64 -2.32
CA PHE A 179 -19.25 7.66 -1.72
C PHE A 179 -19.43 8.84 -0.76
N ARG A 180 -18.50 9.06 0.16
CA ARG A 180 -18.50 10.20 1.08
C ARG A 180 -18.48 11.54 0.34
N ALA A 181 -17.74 11.61 -0.77
CA ALA A 181 -17.68 12.80 -1.63
C ALA A 181 -18.91 12.97 -2.53
N LYS A 182 -19.85 12.01 -2.59
CA LYS A 182 -21.00 12.00 -3.51
C LYS A 182 -20.61 12.14 -4.98
N ILE A 183 -19.50 11.51 -5.34
CA ILE A 183 -18.97 11.54 -6.71
C ILE A 183 -19.05 10.16 -7.32
N HIS A 184 -19.67 10.09 -8.51
CA HIS A 184 -19.69 8.85 -9.29
C HIS A 184 -18.27 8.51 -9.78
N PRO A 185 -17.79 7.24 -9.68
CA PRO A 185 -16.41 6.88 -10.03
C PRO A 185 -16.03 7.14 -11.49
N GLN A 186 -17.01 7.17 -12.38
CA GLN A 186 -16.81 7.46 -13.81
C GLN A 186 -16.93 8.95 -14.15
N LYS A 187 -17.23 9.82 -13.19
CA LYS A 187 -17.26 11.28 -13.40
C LYS A 187 -15.93 11.76 -13.93
N VAL A 188 -15.96 12.59 -14.96
CA VAL A 188 -14.73 13.15 -15.55
C VAL A 188 -14.17 14.22 -14.62
N ALA A 189 -12.91 14.10 -14.21
CA ALA A 189 -12.31 14.91 -13.16
C ALA A 189 -12.38 16.43 -13.45
N ASN A 190 -12.07 16.84 -14.68
CA ASN A 190 -12.08 18.26 -15.06
C ASN A 190 -13.48 18.89 -15.24
N THR A 191 -14.54 18.10 -15.00
CA THR A 191 -15.94 18.63 -14.96
C THR A 191 -16.41 18.88 -13.53
N LEU A 192 -15.58 18.55 -12.52
CA LEU A 192 -15.88 18.78 -11.12
C LEU A 192 -15.54 20.23 -10.72
N GLU A 193 -16.45 20.85 -9.99
CA GLU A 193 -16.24 22.17 -9.41
C GLU A 193 -15.12 22.15 -8.35
N SER A 194 -14.40 23.26 -8.21
CA SER A 194 -13.28 23.35 -7.26
C SER A 194 -13.68 22.98 -5.82
N CYS A 195 -14.84 23.43 -5.37
CA CYS A 195 -15.33 23.10 -4.03
C CYS A 195 -15.55 21.58 -3.82
N LYS A 196 -15.98 20.86 -4.87
CA LYS A 196 -16.10 19.39 -4.83
C LYS A 196 -14.73 18.71 -4.82
N LEU A 197 -13.76 19.26 -5.54
CA LEU A 197 -12.38 18.76 -5.53
C LEU A 197 -11.73 18.99 -4.16
N ASP A 198 -11.91 20.16 -3.55
CA ASP A 198 -11.38 20.43 -2.21
C ASP A 198 -12.01 19.52 -1.14
N ASN A 199 -13.32 19.28 -1.24
CA ASN A 199 -13.99 18.31 -0.37
C ASN A 199 -13.47 16.87 -0.60
N LEU A 200 -13.26 16.45 -1.83
CA LEU A 200 -12.73 15.14 -2.16
C LEU A 200 -11.29 14.99 -1.63
N HIS A 201 -10.44 16.01 -1.80
CA HIS A 201 -9.09 16.05 -1.23
C HIS A 201 -9.10 15.78 0.29
N ARG A 202 -9.91 16.56 1.04
CA ARG A 202 -10.08 16.39 2.48
C ARG A 202 -10.56 14.99 2.85
N ILE A 203 -11.57 14.47 2.13
CA ILE A 203 -12.11 13.12 2.37
C ILE A 203 -11.06 12.02 2.11
N ILE A 204 -10.19 12.19 1.10
CA ILE A 204 -9.09 11.27 0.85
C ILE A 204 -8.18 11.18 2.08
N GLN A 205 -7.74 12.32 2.61
CA GLN A 205 -6.88 12.36 3.79
C GLN A 205 -7.56 11.77 5.01
N GLU A 206 -8.74 12.26 5.38
CA GLU A 206 -9.51 11.76 6.53
C GLU A 206 -9.77 10.24 6.49
N ASN A 207 -10.07 9.71 5.30
CA ASN A 207 -10.35 8.28 5.17
C ASN A 207 -9.10 7.42 5.39
N LEU A 208 -7.97 7.87 4.85
CA LEU A 208 -6.70 7.14 4.98
C LEU A 208 -6.10 7.31 6.38
N GLU A 209 -6.20 8.49 7.00
CA GLU A 209 -5.80 8.73 8.39
C GLU A 209 -6.61 7.85 9.35
N ASN A 210 -7.93 7.83 9.20
CA ASN A 210 -8.80 6.97 10.01
C ASN A 210 -8.44 5.47 9.83
N ALA A 211 -8.12 5.05 8.59
CA ALA A 211 -7.67 3.68 8.35
C ALA A 211 -6.34 3.38 9.04
N LEU A 212 -5.41 4.32 9.01
CA LEU A 212 -4.11 4.19 9.67
C LEU A 212 -4.25 4.11 11.20
N GLU A 213 -5.03 5.02 11.81
CA GLU A 213 -5.31 5.04 13.24
C GLU A 213 -5.99 3.76 13.75
N ARG A 214 -6.81 3.14 12.91
CA ARG A 214 -7.53 1.90 13.24
C ARG A 214 -6.72 0.62 12.99
N GLY A 215 -5.52 0.71 12.44
CA GLY A 215 -4.67 -0.45 12.18
C GLY A 215 -4.86 -1.10 10.81
N GLY A 216 -5.41 -0.38 9.82
CA GLY A 216 -5.57 -0.84 8.44
C GLY A 216 -6.76 -1.79 8.23
N LEU A 217 -6.62 -2.78 7.36
CA LEU A 217 -7.67 -3.74 6.98
C LEU A 217 -7.59 -5.02 7.82
N PHE A 218 -8.71 -5.51 8.33
CA PHE A 218 -8.83 -6.66 9.22
C PHE A 218 -8.23 -7.97 8.68
N TYR A 219 -8.07 -8.12 7.38
CA TYR A 219 -7.51 -9.32 6.76
C TYR A 219 -6.01 -9.21 6.46
N GLU A 220 -5.44 -8.03 6.54
CA GLU A 220 -3.98 -7.83 6.47
C GLU A 220 -3.38 -8.04 7.87
N ARG A 221 -2.14 -8.49 7.92
CA ARG A 221 -1.38 -8.64 9.17
C ARG A 221 -0.38 -7.52 9.29
N ASP A 222 -0.18 -7.04 10.51
CA ASP A 222 0.93 -6.18 10.84
C ASP A 222 2.24 -6.97 10.97
N PHE A 223 3.34 -6.31 11.26
CA PHE A 223 4.66 -6.94 11.34
C PHE A 223 4.78 -7.97 12.47
N TYR A 224 3.96 -7.85 13.50
CA TYR A 224 3.87 -8.79 14.63
C TYR A 224 2.78 -9.86 14.45
N GLY A 225 2.17 -9.93 13.28
CA GLY A 225 1.16 -10.92 12.93
C GLY A 225 -0.23 -10.63 13.43
N GLN A 226 -0.47 -9.44 14.02
CA GLN A 226 -1.79 -9.05 14.52
C GLN A 226 -2.71 -8.66 13.37
N LYS A 227 -3.98 -8.97 13.52
CA LYS A 227 -5.05 -8.56 12.62
C LYS A 227 -5.96 -7.60 13.34
N ASN A 228 -5.85 -6.34 13.00
CA ASN A 228 -6.64 -5.25 13.57
C ASN A 228 -7.34 -4.48 12.43
N GLY A 229 -8.05 -3.42 12.79
CA GLY A 229 -8.50 -2.43 11.82
C GLY A 229 -9.92 -2.60 11.31
N PHE A 230 -10.12 -2.07 10.11
CA PHE A 230 -11.41 -2.02 9.44
C PHE A 230 -11.95 -3.40 9.15
N THR A 231 -13.14 -3.69 9.67
CA THR A 231 -13.91 -4.88 9.33
C THR A 231 -14.86 -4.59 8.15
N ARG A 232 -15.56 -5.62 7.66
CA ARG A 232 -16.53 -5.42 6.58
C ARG A 232 -17.67 -4.48 6.98
N GLU A 233 -18.05 -4.47 8.24
CA GLU A 233 -19.11 -3.63 8.82
C GLU A 233 -18.74 -2.15 8.76
N ASP A 234 -17.47 -1.82 8.86
CA ASP A 234 -16.96 -0.44 8.84
C ASP A 234 -17.01 0.22 7.47
N PHE A 235 -17.06 -0.58 6.39
CA PHE A 235 -17.22 -0.01 5.04
C PHE A 235 -18.64 0.57 4.86
N LEU A 236 -18.71 1.65 4.10
CA LEU A 236 -19.97 2.30 3.76
C LEU A 236 -20.65 1.63 2.56
N VAL A 237 -19.91 1.48 1.47
CA VAL A 237 -20.38 0.84 0.24
C VAL A 237 -19.43 -0.21 -0.32
N ALA A 238 -18.16 -0.18 0.08
CA ALA A 238 -17.16 -1.12 -0.41
C ALA A 238 -17.57 -2.56 -0.10
N TYR A 239 -17.63 -3.42 -1.13
CA TYR A 239 -17.99 -4.84 -1.03
C TYR A 239 -19.40 -5.15 -0.48
N LYS A 240 -20.33 -4.17 -0.50
CA LYS A 240 -21.70 -4.28 0.00
C LYS A 240 -22.76 -4.32 -1.11
N GLU A 241 -22.43 -4.93 -2.26
CA GLU A 241 -23.39 -5.12 -3.38
C GLU A 241 -24.69 -5.79 -2.88
N GLY A 242 -25.83 -5.20 -3.22
CA GLY A 242 -27.16 -5.70 -2.84
C GLY A 242 -27.63 -5.23 -1.45
N GLU A 243 -26.77 -4.64 -0.63
CA GLU A 243 -27.14 -4.10 0.69
C GLU A 243 -27.76 -2.69 0.56
N PRO A 244 -28.54 -2.24 1.56
CA PRO A 244 -29.09 -0.90 1.57
C PRO A 244 -27.99 0.15 1.82
N CYS A 245 -28.05 1.26 1.08
CA CYS A 245 -27.19 2.41 1.29
C CYS A 245 -27.40 3.00 2.70
N PRO A 246 -26.32 3.26 3.46
CA PRO A 246 -26.44 3.78 4.83
C PRO A 246 -27.03 5.18 4.92
N GLU A 247 -27.10 5.93 3.80
CA GLU A 247 -27.65 7.28 3.80
C GLU A 247 -29.06 7.41 3.25
N CYS A 248 -29.40 6.65 2.19
CA CYS A 248 -30.68 6.81 1.52
C CYS A 248 -31.53 5.52 1.40
N GLY A 249 -31.00 4.39 1.85
CA GLY A 249 -31.67 3.09 1.80
C GLY A 249 -31.71 2.42 0.43
N ASN A 250 -31.30 3.09 -0.67
CA ASN A 250 -31.25 2.48 -2.00
C ASN A 250 -30.22 1.36 -2.05
N THR A 251 -30.46 0.38 -2.91
CA THR A 251 -29.54 -0.75 -3.10
C THR A 251 -28.20 -0.30 -3.64
N ILE A 252 -27.12 -0.76 -3.00
CA ILE A 252 -25.73 -0.58 -3.46
C ILE A 252 -25.50 -1.47 -4.66
N GLU A 253 -24.94 -0.90 -5.71
CA GLU A 253 -24.66 -1.57 -6.98
C GLU A 253 -23.15 -1.74 -7.18
N LYS A 254 -22.81 -2.83 -7.87
CA LYS A 254 -21.45 -3.06 -8.37
C LYS A 254 -21.41 -2.78 -9.87
N ILE A 255 -20.61 -1.82 -10.26
CA ILE A 255 -20.44 -1.41 -11.66
C ILE A 255 -19.00 -1.65 -12.14
N LYS A 256 -18.81 -1.84 -13.44
CA LYS A 256 -17.48 -1.89 -14.04
C LYS A 256 -16.94 -0.47 -14.27
N THR A 257 -15.73 -0.21 -13.79
CA THR A 257 -15.04 1.07 -13.99
C THR A 257 -13.62 0.80 -14.48
N GLY A 258 -13.38 0.96 -15.78
CA GLY A 258 -12.11 0.59 -16.41
C GLY A 258 -11.82 -0.91 -16.25
N SER A 259 -10.65 -1.25 -15.72
CA SER A 259 -10.20 -2.62 -15.43
C SER A 259 -10.68 -3.16 -14.08
N THR A 260 -11.33 -2.34 -13.25
CA THR A 260 -11.77 -2.69 -11.89
C THR A 260 -13.27 -2.56 -11.72
N SER A 261 -13.79 -3.06 -10.59
CA SER A 261 -15.17 -2.81 -10.16
C SER A 261 -15.25 -1.61 -9.22
N SER A 262 -16.42 -0.98 -9.14
CA SER A 262 -16.78 0.03 -8.16
C SER A 262 -18.08 -0.34 -7.48
N TYR A 263 -18.17 -0.09 -6.19
CA TYR A 263 -19.40 -0.18 -5.42
C TYR A 263 -19.94 1.22 -5.21
N ILE A 264 -21.19 1.45 -5.57
CA ILE A 264 -21.84 2.77 -5.55
C ILE A 264 -23.26 2.70 -5.01
N CYS A 265 -23.72 3.81 -4.47
CA CYS A 265 -25.17 4.06 -4.37
C CYS A 265 -25.59 4.93 -5.58
N PRO A 266 -26.42 4.43 -6.51
CA PRO A 266 -26.79 5.18 -7.70
C PRO A 266 -27.60 6.45 -7.43
N GLN A 267 -28.27 6.51 -6.28
CA GLN A 267 -29.00 7.69 -5.83
C GLN A 267 -28.09 8.78 -5.26
N CYS A 268 -27.07 8.38 -4.46
CA CYS A 268 -26.16 9.32 -3.83
C CYS A 268 -25.02 9.77 -4.75
N GLN A 269 -24.63 8.94 -5.71
CA GLN A 269 -23.49 9.15 -6.60
C GLN A 269 -23.96 9.22 -8.06
N LYS A 270 -24.64 10.29 -8.43
CA LYS A 270 -25.14 10.47 -9.80
C LYS A 270 -24.00 10.85 -10.76
N LEU A 271 -24.04 10.29 -11.97
CA LEU A 271 -23.06 10.57 -13.04
C LEU A 271 -23.20 11.98 -13.62
#